data_c287b5c5c7fd02246d7bd9f4f0507bfe
#
_entry.id   c287b5c5c7fd02246d7bd9f4f0507bfe
#
_cell.length_a   1.000
_cell.length_b   1.000
_cell.length_c   1.000
_cell.angle_alpha   90.00
_cell.angle_beta   90.00
_cell.angle_gamma   90.00
#
_symmetry.space_group_name_H-M   'P 1'
#
loop_
_entity.id
_entity.type
_entity.pdbx_description
1 polymer ?
#
loop_
_entity_poly.entity_id
_entity_poly.type
_entity_poly.pdbx_seq_one_letter_code
_entity_poly.pdbx_strand_id
1 'polypeptide(L)'
;MYKRPAIPHLPIYCDRYEDYRQFSPRHWHDHIEIIYVVSGSLQVVCGENEYTLKENEFFVINSNKIHGTQSYERVRVLLVQIPYAYLDSYIDDYGHIRFRECYETEQGSRKYEQMKSLLKSIAHIYRKKGKGYELRLMAKVNEFLYILFTNYSYKEMNAGKESRQIARLKDVLRYVAKNYQEPIALKEAADIASLNQDYFCRMFKKCMGVTFLEYVNQVRINHIHEELLATEDSITDILEHNGFTNYKVFSRMFKAQFGMTPRELRKLQEN
;
A
#
# COMPACT_ATOMS: atom_id res chain seq x y z
N MET A 1 7.43 1.76 7.23
CA MET A 1 7.35 0.47 6.48
C MET A 1 6.24 -0.33 7.14
N TYR A 2 5.04 -0.33 6.53
CA TYR A 2 3.91 -1.08 7.07
C TYR A 2 4.26 -2.57 7.08
N LYS A 3 4.60 -3.11 8.25
CA LYS A 3 4.71 -4.56 8.43
C LYS A 3 3.30 -5.12 8.57
N ARG A 4 2.72 -5.53 7.47
CA ARG A 4 1.54 -6.40 7.55
C ARG A 4 1.96 -7.78 8.08
N PRO A 5 1.11 -8.47 8.85
CA PRO A 5 1.48 -9.74 9.44
C PRO A 5 1.84 -10.74 8.33
N ALA A 6 3.08 -11.20 8.36
CA ALA A 6 3.48 -12.34 7.55
C ALA A 6 2.61 -13.54 7.96
N ILE A 7 2.15 -14.31 6.99
CA ILE A 7 1.62 -15.64 7.31
C ILE A 7 2.83 -16.46 7.78
N PRO A 8 2.86 -16.95 9.04
CA PRO A 8 3.99 -17.72 9.51
C PRO A 8 4.30 -18.83 8.50
N HIS A 9 5.58 -18.96 8.13
CA HIS A 9 6.10 -19.96 7.19
C HIS A 9 5.77 -19.81 5.70
N LEU A 10 5.05 -18.76 5.27
CA LEU A 10 4.89 -18.48 3.85
C LEU A 10 5.85 -17.39 3.35
N PRO A 11 6.38 -17.53 2.12
CA PRO A 11 7.27 -16.53 1.53
C PRO A 11 6.51 -15.32 0.96
N ILE A 12 5.24 -15.13 1.30
CA ILE A 12 4.38 -14.04 0.84
C ILE A 12 3.61 -13.44 2.01
N TYR A 13 3.14 -12.21 1.83
CA TYR A 13 2.17 -11.59 2.73
C TYR A 13 0.81 -11.61 2.04
N CYS A 14 -0.20 -12.04 2.78
CA CYS A 14 -1.58 -12.01 2.31
C CYS A 14 -2.44 -11.45 3.42
N ASP A 15 -3.25 -10.47 3.08
CA ASP A 15 -4.19 -9.86 4.00
C ASP A 15 -5.53 -9.63 3.32
N ARG A 16 -6.60 -9.73 4.09
CA ARG A 16 -7.95 -9.38 3.67
C ARG A 16 -8.52 -8.43 4.69
N TYR A 17 -8.63 -7.20 4.31
CA TYR A 17 -9.21 -6.19 5.18
C TYR A 17 -10.56 -5.71 4.63
N GLU A 18 -11.40 -5.33 5.56
CA GLU A 18 -12.65 -4.65 5.33
C GLU A 18 -12.61 -3.37 6.13
N ASP A 19 -12.71 -2.24 5.47
CA ASP A 19 -12.58 -0.96 6.11
C ASP A 19 -13.60 0.03 5.54
N TYR A 20 -14.01 0.96 6.38
CA TYR A 20 -14.82 2.09 5.99
C TYR A 20 -13.91 3.29 5.76
N ARG A 21 -13.82 3.75 4.50
CA ARG A 21 -12.93 4.84 4.09
C ARG A 21 -11.45 4.55 4.32
N GLN A 22 -11.03 3.38 3.84
CA GLN A 22 -9.63 2.97 3.87
C GLN A 22 -8.72 4.02 3.24
N PHE A 23 -7.59 4.29 3.89
CA PHE A 23 -6.54 5.17 3.39
C PHE A 23 -5.16 4.57 3.66
N SER A 24 -4.32 4.50 2.63
CA SER A 24 -2.90 4.24 2.76
C SER A 24 -2.13 5.38 2.11
N PRO A 25 -1.35 6.15 2.86
CA PRO A 25 -0.51 7.21 2.30
C PRO A 25 0.39 6.69 1.19
N ARG A 26 0.84 7.55 0.29
CA ARG A 26 1.83 7.17 -0.71
C ARG A 26 3.09 6.63 -0.03
N HIS A 27 3.47 5.41 -0.39
CA HIS A 27 4.62 4.70 0.13
C HIS A 27 5.26 3.85 -0.97
N TRP A 28 6.30 3.12 -0.64
CA TRP A 28 6.93 2.15 -1.53
C TRP A 28 7.49 0.97 -0.73
N HIS A 29 7.67 -0.13 -1.40
CA HIS A 29 8.34 -1.33 -0.91
C HIS A 29 8.94 -2.11 -2.10
N ASP A 30 9.79 -3.10 -1.80
CA ASP A 30 10.42 -3.96 -2.80
C ASP A 30 9.54 -5.14 -3.26
N HIS A 31 8.38 -5.32 -2.64
CA HIS A 31 7.41 -6.35 -3.02
C HIS A 31 6.66 -5.97 -4.30
N ILE A 32 6.22 -6.97 -5.06
CA ILE A 32 5.06 -6.80 -5.93
C ILE A 32 3.82 -6.84 -5.05
N GLU A 33 2.90 -5.96 -5.32
CA GLU A 33 1.62 -5.91 -4.63
C GLU A 33 0.48 -6.16 -5.59
N ILE A 34 -0.41 -7.09 -5.24
CA ILE A 34 -1.64 -7.37 -5.96
C ILE A 34 -2.79 -6.93 -5.08
N ILE A 35 -3.55 -5.96 -5.58
CA ILE A 35 -4.76 -5.44 -4.94
C ILE A 35 -5.96 -6.03 -5.69
N TYR A 36 -6.87 -6.69 -5.00
CA TYR A 36 -8.11 -7.19 -5.58
C TYR A 36 -9.31 -6.71 -4.75
N VAL A 37 -10.22 -5.99 -5.39
CA VAL A 37 -11.43 -5.47 -4.75
C VAL A 37 -12.49 -6.58 -4.70
N VAL A 38 -12.76 -7.07 -3.49
CA VAL A 38 -13.76 -8.12 -3.24
C VAL A 38 -15.17 -7.54 -3.25
N SER A 39 -15.35 -6.30 -2.75
CA SER A 39 -16.59 -5.51 -2.85
C SER A 39 -16.32 -4.04 -2.59
N GLY A 40 -17.15 -3.16 -3.13
CA GLY A 40 -17.00 -1.70 -3.07
C GLY A 40 -16.09 -1.16 -4.15
N SER A 41 -15.46 -0.01 -3.90
CA SER A 41 -14.52 0.62 -4.82
C SER A 41 -13.28 1.14 -4.09
N LEU A 42 -12.13 1.14 -4.78
CA LEU A 42 -10.85 1.58 -4.25
C LEU A 42 -10.12 2.44 -5.28
N GLN A 43 -9.72 3.63 -4.88
CA GLN A 43 -8.78 4.43 -5.67
C GLN A 43 -7.36 3.96 -5.38
N VAL A 44 -6.57 3.81 -6.44
CA VAL A 44 -5.15 3.47 -6.40
C VAL A 44 -4.39 4.58 -7.11
N VAL A 45 -3.47 5.22 -6.40
CA VAL A 45 -2.53 6.16 -6.99
C VAL A 45 -1.21 5.44 -7.18
N CYS A 46 -0.70 5.36 -8.41
CA CYS A 46 0.56 4.71 -8.73
C CYS A 46 1.42 5.63 -9.60
N GLY A 47 2.54 6.10 -9.05
CA GLY A 47 3.33 7.18 -9.67
C GLY A 47 2.53 8.47 -9.79
N GLU A 48 2.37 8.97 -11.02
CA GLU A 48 1.57 10.18 -11.34
C GLU A 48 0.12 9.86 -11.74
N ASN A 49 -0.23 8.58 -11.89
CA ASN A 49 -1.53 8.13 -12.38
C ASN A 49 -2.47 7.73 -11.22
N GLU A 50 -3.75 7.92 -11.46
CA GLU A 50 -4.82 7.54 -10.53
C GLU A 50 -5.79 6.60 -11.25
N TYR A 51 -6.18 5.53 -10.55
CA TYR A 51 -7.04 4.45 -11.04
C TYR A 51 -8.16 4.21 -10.03
N THR A 52 -9.34 3.87 -10.53
CA THR A 52 -10.47 3.45 -9.68
C THR A 52 -10.79 2.00 -9.96
N LEU A 53 -10.54 1.14 -8.98
CA LEU A 53 -10.90 -0.27 -9.03
C LEU A 53 -12.30 -0.46 -8.48
N LYS A 54 -13.12 -1.19 -9.22
CA LYS A 54 -14.46 -1.62 -8.81
C LYS A 54 -14.44 -3.06 -8.30
N GLU A 55 -15.57 -3.51 -7.81
CA GLU A 55 -15.75 -4.90 -7.39
C GLU A 55 -15.32 -5.89 -8.49
N ASN A 56 -14.58 -6.92 -8.09
CA ASN A 56 -13.97 -7.93 -8.95
C ASN A 56 -12.87 -7.43 -9.91
N GLU A 57 -12.35 -6.24 -9.72
CA GLU A 57 -11.18 -5.74 -10.42
C GLU A 57 -9.92 -5.87 -9.57
N PHE A 58 -8.77 -5.94 -10.24
CA PHE A 58 -7.48 -6.02 -9.57
C PHE A 58 -6.45 -5.10 -10.22
N PHE A 59 -5.43 -4.77 -9.44
CA PHE A 59 -4.31 -3.96 -9.87
C PHE A 59 -3.00 -4.60 -9.40
N VAL A 60 -1.97 -4.56 -10.24
CA VAL A 60 -0.62 -5.05 -9.90
C VAL A 60 0.32 -3.88 -9.80
N ILE A 61 0.94 -3.71 -8.64
CA ILE A 61 1.94 -2.68 -8.37
C ILE A 61 3.31 -3.33 -8.44
N ASN A 62 4.15 -2.85 -9.32
CA ASN A 62 5.53 -3.33 -9.44
C ASN A 62 6.37 -2.95 -8.23
N SER A 63 7.40 -3.77 -7.95
CA SER A 63 8.42 -3.48 -6.94
C SER A 63 8.94 -2.06 -7.09
N ASN A 64 9.15 -1.39 -5.96
CA ASN A 64 9.75 -0.06 -5.91
C ASN A 64 8.91 1.08 -6.52
N LYS A 65 7.64 0.89 -6.82
CA LYS A 65 6.74 1.96 -7.25
C LYS A 65 6.15 2.70 -6.05
N ILE A 66 6.15 4.03 -6.11
CA ILE A 66 5.45 4.86 -5.13
C ILE A 66 3.96 4.76 -5.43
N HIS A 67 3.19 4.32 -4.43
CA HIS A 67 1.75 4.12 -4.57
C HIS A 67 1.02 4.41 -3.25
N GLY A 68 -0.28 4.60 -3.35
CA GLY A 68 -1.17 4.77 -2.21
C GLY A 68 -2.60 4.38 -2.59
N THR A 69 -3.44 4.14 -1.60
CA THR A 69 -4.83 3.73 -1.83
C THR A 69 -5.79 4.52 -0.96
N GLN A 70 -6.99 4.75 -1.48
CA GLN A 70 -8.07 5.40 -0.74
C GLN A 70 -9.43 4.84 -1.16
N SER A 71 -10.33 4.64 -0.18
CA SER A 71 -11.75 4.46 -0.44
C SER A 71 -12.55 5.50 0.32
N TYR A 72 -13.69 5.90 -0.23
CA TYR A 72 -14.61 6.85 0.40
C TYR A 72 -15.83 6.16 1.02
N GLU A 73 -15.95 4.87 0.77
CA GLU A 73 -17.02 4.00 1.24
C GLU A 73 -16.45 2.72 1.86
N ARG A 74 -17.33 1.85 2.34
CA ARG A 74 -16.92 0.53 2.82
C ARG A 74 -16.37 -0.30 1.68
N VAL A 75 -15.14 -0.76 1.81
CA VAL A 75 -14.46 -1.59 0.82
C VAL A 75 -13.92 -2.86 1.46
N ARG A 76 -14.00 -3.97 0.73
CA ARG A 76 -13.29 -5.21 1.08
C ARG A 76 -12.23 -5.48 0.03
N VAL A 77 -11.01 -5.66 0.50
CA VAL A 77 -9.84 -5.85 -0.36
C VAL A 77 -9.09 -7.11 0.06
N LEU A 78 -8.64 -7.87 -0.92
CA LEU A 78 -7.56 -8.84 -0.77
C LEU A 78 -6.28 -8.17 -1.22
N LEU A 79 -5.28 -8.18 -0.36
CA LEU A 79 -3.94 -7.72 -0.64
C LEU A 79 -2.98 -8.91 -0.63
N VAL A 80 -2.18 -9.07 -1.67
CA VAL A 80 -1.11 -10.07 -1.72
C VAL A 80 0.19 -9.34 -2.05
N GLN A 81 1.17 -9.44 -1.16
CA GLN A 81 2.52 -8.89 -1.38
C GLN A 81 3.51 -10.03 -1.54
N ILE A 82 4.29 -9.96 -2.61
CA ILE A 82 5.25 -10.99 -2.99
C ILE A 82 6.64 -10.36 -2.94
N PRO A 83 7.51 -10.80 -2.00
CA PRO A 83 8.87 -10.28 -1.88
C PRO A 83 9.66 -10.42 -3.17
N TYR A 84 10.48 -9.41 -3.47
CA TYR A 84 11.40 -9.43 -4.61
C TYR A 84 12.21 -10.73 -4.66
N ALA A 85 12.80 -11.13 -3.53
CA ALA A 85 13.63 -12.32 -3.42
C ALA A 85 12.89 -13.62 -3.80
N TYR A 86 11.57 -13.67 -3.59
CA TYR A 86 10.77 -14.82 -4.01
C TYR A 86 10.72 -14.95 -5.54
N LEU A 87 10.46 -13.87 -6.26
CA LEU A 87 10.40 -13.88 -7.71
C LEU A 87 11.78 -14.02 -8.35
N ASP A 88 12.79 -13.38 -7.77
CA ASP A 88 14.19 -13.47 -8.22
C ASP A 88 14.73 -14.91 -8.14
N SER A 89 14.20 -15.73 -7.22
CA SER A 89 14.57 -17.15 -7.11
C SER A 89 14.00 -18.05 -8.22
N TYR A 90 13.00 -17.59 -8.98
CA TYR A 90 12.35 -18.35 -10.05
C TYR A 90 12.54 -17.75 -11.43
N ILE A 91 12.87 -16.48 -11.53
CA ILE A 91 12.90 -15.72 -12.79
C ILE A 91 14.29 -15.13 -12.98
N ASP A 92 15.01 -15.64 -13.97
CA ASP A 92 16.31 -15.10 -14.34
C ASP A 92 16.19 -13.64 -14.76
N ASP A 93 17.13 -12.80 -14.29
CA ASP A 93 17.19 -11.38 -14.62
C ASP A 93 15.92 -10.60 -14.21
N TYR A 94 15.27 -11.02 -13.11
CA TYR A 94 14.02 -10.44 -12.61
C TYR A 94 14.13 -8.92 -12.38
N GLY A 95 15.30 -8.41 -12.07
CA GLY A 95 15.54 -6.97 -11.89
C GLY A 95 15.09 -6.10 -13.07
N HIS A 96 15.10 -6.65 -14.28
CA HIS A 96 14.67 -5.99 -15.52
C HIS A 96 13.24 -6.34 -15.93
N ILE A 97 12.54 -7.18 -15.20
CA ILE A 97 11.15 -7.55 -15.50
C ILE A 97 10.19 -6.59 -14.80
N ARG A 98 9.18 -6.14 -15.57
CA ARG A 98 8.03 -5.37 -15.06
C ARG A 98 6.75 -5.99 -15.55
N PHE A 99 5.67 -5.71 -14.84
CA PHE A 99 4.33 -6.15 -15.20
C PHE A 99 3.47 -4.94 -15.56
N ARG A 100 2.49 -5.14 -16.42
CA ARG A 100 1.46 -4.12 -16.68
C ARG A 100 0.70 -3.84 -15.38
N GLU A 101 0.58 -2.58 -15.02
CA GLU A 101 0.00 -2.15 -13.74
C GLU A 101 -1.53 -2.11 -13.77
N CYS A 102 -2.12 -1.80 -14.94
CA CYS A 102 -3.58 -1.72 -15.13
C CYS A 102 -4.02 -2.64 -16.26
N TYR A 103 -5.10 -3.38 -16.05
CA TYR A 103 -5.64 -4.37 -16.98
C TYR A 103 -7.04 -4.01 -17.50
N GLU A 104 -7.47 -2.76 -17.42
CA GLU A 104 -8.79 -2.32 -17.91
C GLU A 104 -9.01 -2.67 -19.38
N THR A 105 -7.98 -2.57 -20.20
CA THR A 105 -8.04 -2.90 -21.63
C THR A 105 -8.14 -4.39 -21.92
N GLU A 106 -7.89 -5.24 -20.93
CA GLU A 106 -7.91 -6.70 -21.02
C GLU A 106 -9.20 -7.32 -20.46
N GLN A 107 -10.14 -6.48 -20.00
CA GLN A 107 -11.43 -6.96 -19.47
C GLN A 107 -12.16 -7.82 -20.51
N GLY A 108 -12.63 -9.00 -20.06
CA GLY A 108 -13.27 -9.99 -20.93
C GLY A 108 -12.34 -10.95 -21.66
N SER A 109 -11.02 -10.74 -21.63
CA SER A 109 -10.08 -11.75 -22.14
C SER A 109 -10.09 -13.01 -21.26
N ARG A 110 -9.91 -14.19 -21.88
CA ARG A 110 -9.89 -15.47 -21.15
C ARG A 110 -8.85 -15.48 -20.01
N LYS A 111 -7.70 -14.87 -20.23
CA LYS A 111 -6.61 -14.82 -19.24
C LYS A 111 -6.93 -13.88 -18.08
N TYR A 112 -7.51 -12.73 -18.38
CA TYR A 112 -7.96 -11.79 -17.35
C TYR A 112 -9.02 -12.43 -16.43
N GLU A 113 -10.02 -13.11 -17.01
CA GLU A 113 -11.05 -13.81 -16.23
C GLU A 113 -10.47 -14.97 -15.42
N GLN A 114 -9.46 -15.68 -15.94
CA GLN A 114 -8.75 -16.71 -15.18
C GLN A 114 -8.02 -16.10 -13.97
N MET A 115 -7.32 -14.97 -14.13
CA MET A 115 -6.64 -14.27 -13.04
C MET A 115 -7.62 -13.80 -11.97
N LYS A 116 -8.77 -13.25 -12.37
CA LYS A 116 -9.85 -12.87 -11.44
C LYS A 116 -10.38 -14.07 -10.65
N SER A 117 -10.60 -15.20 -11.32
CA SER A 117 -11.04 -16.45 -10.67
C SER A 117 -10.04 -16.96 -9.64
N LEU A 118 -8.73 -16.85 -9.95
CA LEU A 118 -7.66 -17.18 -9.01
C LEU A 118 -7.68 -16.27 -7.78
N LEU A 119 -7.82 -14.95 -7.95
CA LEU A 119 -7.90 -14.00 -6.84
C LEU A 119 -9.14 -14.22 -5.96
N LYS A 120 -10.29 -14.52 -6.56
CA LYS A 120 -11.49 -14.96 -5.82
C LYS A 120 -11.21 -16.21 -4.98
N SER A 121 -10.52 -17.19 -5.56
CA SER A 121 -10.15 -18.43 -4.88
C SER A 121 -9.19 -18.16 -3.72
N ILE A 122 -8.17 -17.30 -3.93
CA ILE A 122 -7.21 -16.88 -2.90
C ILE A 122 -7.95 -16.20 -1.74
N ALA A 123 -8.84 -15.23 -2.03
CA ALA A 123 -9.63 -14.55 -1.01
C ALA A 123 -10.50 -15.52 -0.20
N HIS A 124 -11.09 -16.52 -0.84
CA HIS A 124 -11.91 -17.55 -0.20
C HIS A 124 -11.06 -18.48 0.69
N ILE A 125 -9.93 -18.97 0.18
CA ILE A 125 -8.99 -19.84 0.91
C ILE A 125 -8.47 -19.12 2.14
N TYR A 126 -8.01 -17.88 1.98
CA TYR A 126 -7.47 -17.07 3.06
C TYR A 126 -8.52 -16.74 4.13
N ARG A 127 -9.78 -16.55 3.75
CA ARG A 127 -10.86 -16.34 4.71
C ARG A 127 -11.15 -17.59 5.55
N LYS A 128 -11.17 -18.78 4.91
CA LYS A 128 -11.57 -20.02 5.60
C LYS A 128 -10.46 -20.64 6.45
N LYS A 129 -9.19 -20.47 6.06
CA LYS A 129 -8.02 -21.00 6.75
C LYS A 129 -8.18 -22.48 7.21
N GLY A 130 -8.73 -23.33 6.35
CA GLY A 130 -8.88 -24.76 6.63
C GLY A 130 -7.53 -25.48 6.68
N LYS A 131 -7.50 -26.74 7.14
CA LYS A 131 -6.27 -27.56 7.20
C LYS A 131 -5.53 -27.56 5.85
N GLY A 132 -4.24 -27.18 5.86
CA GLY A 132 -3.40 -27.13 4.65
C GLY A 132 -3.73 -25.96 3.71
N TYR A 133 -4.40 -24.91 4.20
CA TYR A 133 -4.75 -23.75 3.39
C TYR A 133 -3.53 -23.06 2.82
N GLU A 134 -2.39 -23.07 3.51
CA GLU A 134 -1.13 -22.47 3.06
C GLU A 134 -0.66 -23.07 1.73
N LEU A 135 -0.68 -24.42 1.62
CA LEU A 135 -0.29 -25.12 0.40
C LEU A 135 -1.22 -24.74 -0.77
N ARG A 136 -2.51 -24.71 -0.49
CA ARG A 136 -3.52 -24.36 -1.50
C ARG A 136 -3.44 -22.88 -1.90
N LEU A 137 -3.16 -21.99 -0.94
CA LEU A 137 -2.93 -20.58 -1.17
C LEU A 137 -1.73 -20.36 -2.11
N MET A 138 -0.58 -20.98 -1.79
CA MET A 138 0.64 -20.88 -2.60
C MET A 138 0.44 -21.46 -4.00
N ALA A 139 -0.26 -22.57 -4.15
CA ALA A 139 -0.58 -23.10 -5.48
C ALA A 139 -1.34 -22.09 -6.33
N LYS A 140 -2.35 -21.40 -5.76
CA LYS A 140 -3.14 -20.37 -6.48
C LYS A 140 -2.35 -19.10 -6.74
N VAL A 141 -1.52 -18.66 -5.82
CA VAL A 141 -0.62 -17.52 -6.03
C VAL A 141 0.39 -17.81 -7.13
N ASN A 142 1.02 -18.99 -7.13
CA ASN A 142 1.97 -19.36 -8.17
C ASN A 142 1.32 -19.50 -9.55
N GLU A 143 0.10 -20.03 -9.63
CA GLU A 143 -0.67 -20.07 -10.87
C GLU A 143 -0.96 -18.67 -11.41
N PHE A 144 -1.35 -17.73 -10.51
CA PHE A 144 -1.54 -16.32 -10.86
C PHE A 144 -0.23 -15.69 -11.37
N LEU A 145 0.88 -15.88 -10.66
CA LEU A 145 2.20 -15.36 -11.03
C LEU A 145 2.68 -15.92 -12.37
N TYR A 146 2.44 -17.19 -12.64
CA TYR A 146 2.75 -17.81 -13.94
C TYR A 146 2.03 -17.10 -15.09
N ILE A 147 0.70 -16.87 -14.94
CA ILE A 147 -0.07 -16.17 -15.97
C ILE A 147 0.43 -14.73 -16.12
N LEU A 148 0.67 -14.04 -15.00
CA LEU A 148 1.18 -12.66 -14.96
C LEU A 148 2.52 -12.57 -15.71
N PHE A 149 3.45 -13.45 -15.38
CA PHE A 149 4.78 -13.47 -15.99
C PHE A 149 4.74 -13.80 -17.48
N THR A 150 4.02 -14.85 -17.87
CA THR A 150 4.02 -15.32 -19.25
C THR A 150 3.26 -14.43 -20.24
N ASN A 151 2.30 -13.62 -19.76
CA ASN A 151 1.43 -12.86 -20.65
C ASN A 151 1.48 -11.35 -20.46
N TYR A 152 1.90 -10.86 -19.30
CA TYR A 152 1.81 -9.45 -18.93
C TYR A 152 3.15 -8.85 -18.50
N SER A 153 4.24 -9.61 -18.58
CA SER A 153 5.58 -9.10 -18.32
C SER A 153 6.20 -8.45 -19.56
N TYR A 154 7.08 -7.49 -19.31
CA TYR A 154 7.95 -6.89 -20.33
C TYR A 154 9.32 -6.58 -19.72
N LYS A 155 10.36 -6.54 -20.58
CA LYS A 155 11.70 -6.11 -20.15
C LYS A 155 11.80 -4.59 -20.19
N GLU A 156 12.16 -3.99 -19.06
CA GLU A 156 12.46 -2.57 -18.95
C GLU A 156 13.98 -2.35 -19.05
N MET A 157 14.45 -1.92 -20.22
CA MET A 157 15.89 -1.75 -20.51
C MET A 157 16.61 -0.80 -19.54
N ASN A 158 15.88 0.10 -18.86
CA ASN A 158 16.40 1.07 -17.91
C ASN A 158 15.99 0.78 -16.45
N ALA A 159 15.52 -0.41 -16.14
CA ALA A 159 15.04 -0.78 -14.79
C ALA A 159 16.10 -0.58 -13.68
N GLY A 160 17.39 -0.67 -14.01
CA GLY A 160 18.50 -0.40 -13.08
C GLY A 160 18.85 1.08 -12.89
N LYS A 161 18.28 1.99 -13.67
CA LYS A 161 18.50 3.44 -13.54
C LYS A 161 17.32 4.09 -12.85
N GLU A 162 17.09 3.75 -11.60
CA GLU A 162 16.22 4.57 -10.75
C GLU A 162 16.72 6.01 -10.81
N SER A 163 15.83 6.98 -11.09
CA SER A 163 16.26 8.37 -11.08
C SER A 163 16.82 8.69 -9.70
N ARG A 164 17.94 9.42 -9.63
CA ARG A 164 18.54 9.82 -8.35
C ARG A 164 17.52 10.50 -7.43
N GLN A 165 16.52 11.15 -7.99
CA GLN A 165 15.45 11.80 -7.25
C GLN A 165 14.56 10.78 -6.53
N ILE A 166 14.20 9.68 -7.20
CA ILE A 166 13.39 8.60 -6.60
C ILE A 166 14.17 7.88 -5.50
N ALA A 167 15.45 7.58 -5.71
CA ALA A 167 16.30 6.96 -4.69
C ALA A 167 16.39 7.82 -3.43
N ARG A 168 16.68 9.12 -3.57
CA ARG A 168 16.70 10.10 -2.46
C ARG A 168 15.34 10.18 -1.75
N LEU A 169 14.25 10.18 -2.50
CA LEU A 169 12.91 10.21 -1.95
C LEU A 169 12.63 8.96 -1.08
N LYS A 170 13.03 7.78 -1.54
CA LYS A 170 12.88 6.53 -0.77
C LYS A 170 13.60 6.57 0.57
N ASP A 171 14.79 7.15 0.63
CA ASP A 171 15.52 7.30 1.89
C ASP A 171 14.77 8.21 2.88
N VAL A 172 14.18 9.31 2.38
CA VAL A 172 13.33 10.18 3.20
C VAL A 172 12.06 9.45 3.67
N LEU A 173 11.37 8.73 2.77
CA LEU A 173 10.16 7.99 3.15
C LEU A 173 10.47 6.89 4.18
N ARG A 174 11.62 6.20 4.04
CA ARG A 174 12.10 5.21 5.03
C ARG A 174 12.37 5.86 6.38
N TYR A 175 13.01 7.04 6.36
CA TYR A 175 13.27 7.80 7.57
C TYR A 175 11.97 8.20 8.27
N VAL A 176 10.99 8.75 7.55
CA VAL A 176 9.68 9.11 8.10
C VAL A 176 8.97 7.88 8.68
N ALA A 177 8.92 6.77 7.95
CA ALA A 177 8.27 5.54 8.41
C ALA A 177 8.88 4.95 9.70
N LYS A 178 10.16 5.24 9.96
CA LYS A 178 10.87 4.79 11.17
C LYS A 178 10.71 5.75 12.35
N ASN A 179 10.57 7.04 12.07
CA ASN A 179 10.69 8.10 13.10
C ASN A 179 9.42 8.97 13.19
N TYR A 180 8.29 8.57 12.62
CA TYR A 180 7.08 9.40 12.54
C TYR A 180 6.54 9.86 13.91
N GLN A 181 6.83 9.12 14.96
CA GLN A 181 6.43 9.44 16.34
C GLN A 181 7.15 10.66 16.89
N GLU A 182 8.36 10.90 16.42
CA GLU A 182 9.22 12.00 16.86
C GLU A 182 9.03 13.28 16.01
N PRO A 183 9.43 14.44 16.51
CA PRO A 183 9.48 15.66 15.70
C PRO A 183 10.45 15.49 14.52
N ILE A 184 9.93 15.60 13.29
CA ILE A 184 10.73 15.53 12.07
C ILE A 184 10.87 16.92 11.47
N ALA A 185 12.10 17.42 11.39
CA ALA A 185 12.39 18.72 10.81
C ALA A 185 12.51 18.62 9.28
N LEU A 186 11.99 19.63 8.56
CA LEU A 186 12.11 19.75 7.11
C LEU A 186 13.58 19.75 6.66
N LYS A 187 14.45 20.42 7.44
CA LYS A 187 15.89 20.49 7.16
C LYS A 187 16.52 19.09 7.15
N GLU A 188 16.20 18.29 8.13
CA GLU A 188 16.70 16.91 8.25
C GLU A 188 16.31 16.03 7.06
N ALA A 189 15.05 16.11 6.63
CA ALA A 189 14.58 15.41 5.44
C ALA A 189 15.31 15.88 4.17
N ALA A 190 15.57 17.17 4.04
CA ALA A 190 16.34 17.74 2.92
C ALA A 190 17.79 17.28 2.94
N ASP A 191 18.41 17.22 4.12
CA ASP A 191 19.80 16.74 4.30
C ASP A 191 19.92 15.24 3.93
N ILE A 192 18.96 14.39 4.34
CA ILE A 192 18.88 12.99 3.94
C ILE A 192 18.79 12.86 2.41
N ALA A 193 18.00 13.71 1.77
CA ALA A 193 17.91 13.76 0.30
C ALA A 193 19.15 14.35 -0.37
N SER A 194 20.11 14.92 0.39
CA SER A 194 21.24 15.71 -0.12
C SER A 194 20.79 16.86 -1.02
N LEU A 195 19.79 17.61 -0.59
CA LEU A 195 19.17 18.73 -1.30
C LEU A 195 19.02 19.96 -0.40
N ASN A 196 18.98 21.15 -1.00
CA ASN A 196 18.50 22.33 -0.25
C ASN A 196 17.00 22.22 -0.01
N GLN A 197 16.49 22.88 1.03
CA GLN A 197 15.10 22.75 1.49
C GLN A 197 14.09 23.17 0.40
N ASP A 198 14.36 24.25 -0.34
CA ASP A 198 13.41 24.75 -1.35
C ASP A 198 13.27 23.78 -2.53
N TYR A 199 14.36 23.21 -3.00
CA TYR A 199 14.34 22.22 -4.05
C TYR A 199 13.70 20.92 -3.55
N PHE A 200 14.02 20.48 -2.34
CA PHE A 200 13.40 19.33 -1.70
C PHE A 200 11.87 19.49 -1.62
N CYS A 201 11.36 20.61 -1.14
CA CYS A 201 9.92 20.86 -1.05
C CYS A 201 9.23 20.76 -2.40
N ARG A 202 9.78 21.37 -3.45
CA ARG A 202 9.21 21.29 -4.80
C ARG A 202 9.24 19.87 -5.36
N MET A 203 10.38 19.19 -5.24
CA MET A 203 10.56 17.80 -5.68
C MET A 203 9.61 16.86 -4.94
N PHE A 204 9.57 16.96 -3.59
CA PHE A 204 8.71 16.12 -2.76
C PHE A 204 7.24 16.29 -3.14
N LYS A 205 6.75 17.54 -3.23
CA LYS A 205 5.37 17.83 -3.63
C LYS A 205 5.05 17.32 -5.03
N LYS A 206 5.98 17.47 -5.99
CA LYS A 206 5.81 16.93 -7.34
C LYS A 206 5.66 15.41 -7.34
N CYS A 207 6.50 14.69 -6.60
CA CYS A 207 6.50 13.22 -6.57
C CYS A 207 5.38 12.63 -5.70
N MET A 208 5.09 13.27 -4.55
CA MET A 208 4.16 12.74 -3.55
C MET A 208 2.75 13.36 -3.63
N GLY A 209 2.56 14.43 -4.39
CA GLY A 209 1.28 15.14 -4.51
C GLY A 209 0.93 16.03 -3.30
N VAL A 210 1.65 15.88 -2.20
CA VAL A 210 1.45 16.61 -0.93
C VAL A 210 2.77 17.21 -0.44
N THR A 211 2.73 18.19 0.45
CA THR A 211 3.95 18.72 1.10
C THR A 211 4.54 17.69 2.05
N PHE A 212 5.82 17.85 2.41
CA PHE A 212 6.50 16.95 3.33
C PHE A 212 5.81 16.85 4.70
N LEU A 213 5.40 18.00 5.26
CA LEU A 213 4.70 18.01 6.55
C LEU A 213 3.30 17.39 6.48
N GLU A 214 2.56 17.60 5.39
CA GLU A 214 1.28 16.91 5.15
C GLU A 214 1.50 15.39 5.07
N TYR A 215 2.55 14.95 4.40
CA TYR A 215 2.91 13.53 4.31
C TYR A 215 3.21 12.92 5.69
N VAL A 216 4.05 13.57 6.49
CA VAL A 216 4.35 13.11 7.88
C VAL A 216 3.06 12.97 8.67
N ASN A 217 2.19 13.97 8.59
CA ASN A 217 0.89 13.93 9.27
C ASN A 217 -0.02 12.82 8.74
N GLN A 218 -0.05 12.56 7.43
CA GLN A 218 -0.80 11.44 6.85
C GLN A 218 -0.31 10.09 7.38
N VAL A 219 1.02 9.90 7.49
CA VAL A 219 1.60 8.69 8.08
C VAL A 219 1.15 8.52 9.53
N ARG A 220 1.24 9.58 10.35
CA ARG A 220 0.78 9.57 11.75
C ARG A 220 -0.71 9.25 11.87
N ILE A 221 -1.54 9.93 11.08
CA ILE A 221 -3.01 9.74 11.09
C ILE A 221 -3.38 8.31 10.72
N ASN A 222 -2.65 7.70 9.79
CA ASN A 222 -2.91 6.32 9.43
C ASN A 222 -2.57 5.36 10.57
N HIS A 223 -1.45 5.55 11.27
CA HIS A 223 -1.13 4.75 12.46
C HIS A 223 -2.13 4.97 13.59
N ILE A 224 -2.57 6.21 13.81
CA ILE A 224 -3.63 6.52 14.78
C ILE A 224 -4.94 5.78 14.41
N HIS A 225 -5.31 5.76 13.12
CA HIS A 225 -6.49 5.02 12.67
C HIS A 225 -6.37 3.52 13.00
N GLU A 226 -5.24 2.89 12.69
CA GLU A 226 -4.98 1.48 12.99
C GLU A 226 -5.03 1.22 14.52
N GLU A 227 -4.43 2.08 15.33
CA GLU A 227 -4.39 1.93 16.79
C GLU A 227 -5.78 2.16 17.43
N LEU A 228 -6.56 3.11 16.90
CA LEU A 228 -7.96 3.31 17.29
C LEU A 228 -8.83 2.07 17.06
N LEU A 229 -8.52 1.30 16.01
CA LEU A 229 -9.23 0.05 15.68
C LEU A 229 -8.71 -1.17 16.45
N ALA A 230 -7.47 -1.12 16.94
CA ALA A 230 -6.81 -2.27 17.56
C ALA A 230 -6.80 -2.24 19.09
N THR A 231 -7.01 -1.07 19.70
CA THR A 231 -6.87 -0.87 21.15
C THR A 231 -8.07 -0.11 21.75
N GLU A 232 -8.19 -0.18 23.07
CA GLU A 232 -9.15 0.63 23.85
C GLU A 232 -8.51 1.86 24.50
N ASP A 233 -7.25 2.16 24.17
CA ASP A 233 -6.52 3.30 24.73
C ASP A 233 -7.23 4.62 24.46
N SER A 234 -7.01 5.62 25.32
CA SER A 234 -7.64 6.93 25.14
C SER A 234 -7.17 7.59 23.83
N ILE A 235 -8.07 8.36 23.17
CA ILE A 235 -7.70 9.08 21.94
C ILE A 235 -6.49 9.98 22.18
N THR A 236 -6.38 10.57 23.38
CA THR A 236 -5.27 11.46 23.74
C THR A 236 -3.95 10.70 23.79
N ASP A 237 -3.91 9.53 24.44
CA ASP A 237 -2.71 8.70 24.57
C ASP A 237 -2.26 8.21 23.19
N ILE A 238 -3.21 7.75 22.33
CA ILE A 238 -2.92 7.35 20.97
C ILE A 238 -2.30 8.51 20.15
N LEU A 239 -2.81 9.75 20.31
CA LEU A 239 -2.25 10.91 19.63
C LEU A 239 -0.82 11.20 20.07
N GLU A 240 -0.57 11.22 21.37
CA GLU A 240 0.76 11.48 21.94
C GLU A 240 1.75 10.40 21.48
N HIS A 241 1.36 9.13 21.56
CA HIS A 241 2.16 7.98 21.10
C HIS A 241 2.54 8.09 19.60
N ASN A 242 1.65 8.67 18.78
CA ASN A 242 1.90 8.85 17.35
C ASN A 242 2.45 10.24 16.98
N GLY A 243 2.94 11.01 17.95
CA GLY A 243 3.61 12.29 17.72
C GLY A 243 2.70 13.43 17.28
N PHE A 244 1.38 13.35 17.57
CA PHE A 244 0.43 14.43 17.33
C PHE A 244 0.20 15.27 18.58
N THR A 245 0.66 16.52 18.57
CA THR A 245 0.53 17.44 19.71
C THR A 245 -0.68 18.39 19.60
N ASN A 246 -1.26 18.56 18.41
CA ASN A 246 -2.35 19.49 18.17
C ASN A 246 -3.65 18.77 17.78
N TYR A 247 -4.54 18.58 18.78
CA TYR A 247 -5.82 17.91 18.59
C TYR A 247 -6.72 18.55 17.51
N LYS A 248 -6.75 19.89 17.39
CA LYS A 248 -7.60 20.56 16.39
C LYS A 248 -7.13 20.26 14.97
N VAL A 249 -5.82 20.29 14.74
CA VAL A 249 -5.23 19.97 13.44
C VAL A 249 -5.50 18.49 13.12
N PHE A 250 -5.23 17.61 14.07
CA PHE A 250 -5.51 16.18 13.94
C PHE A 250 -6.97 15.92 13.58
N SER A 251 -7.93 16.39 14.39
CA SER A 251 -9.36 16.11 14.21
C SER A 251 -9.86 16.57 12.83
N ARG A 252 -9.38 17.73 12.35
CA ARG A 252 -9.72 18.25 11.03
C ARG A 252 -9.15 17.35 9.92
N MET A 253 -7.89 16.96 10.02
CA MET A 253 -7.22 16.11 9.03
C MET A 253 -7.82 14.70 9.04
N PHE A 254 -8.05 14.13 10.21
CA PHE A 254 -8.67 12.81 10.36
C PHE A 254 -10.06 12.79 9.73
N LYS A 255 -10.90 13.78 10.02
CA LYS A 255 -12.23 13.89 9.43
C LYS A 255 -12.17 14.11 7.90
N ALA A 256 -11.22 14.90 7.41
CA ALA A 256 -11.03 15.08 5.96
C ALA A 256 -10.64 13.77 5.27
N GLN A 257 -9.80 12.96 5.92
CA GLN A 257 -9.27 11.71 5.37
C GLN A 257 -10.26 10.56 5.47
N PHE A 258 -10.91 10.37 6.61
CA PHE A 258 -11.81 9.25 6.89
C PHE A 258 -13.29 9.62 6.88
N GLY A 259 -13.62 10.91 6.76
CA GLY A 259 -14.99 11.45 6.70
C GLY A 259 -15.76 11.38 8.00
N MET A 260 -15.14 10.92 9.08
CA MET A 260 -15.72 10.82 10.42
C MET A 260 -14.69 11.22 11.48
N THR A 261 -15.17 11.49 12.68
CA THR A 261 -14.28 11.78 13.80
C THR A 261 -13.73 10.47 14.41
N PRO A 262 -12.60 10.52 15.15
CA PRO A 262 -12.09 9.36 15.88
C PRO A 262 -13.09 8.72 16.83
N ARG A 263 -13.95 9.55 17.47
CA ARG A 263 -15.02 9.07 18.37
C ARG A 263 -16.12 8.33 17.62
N GLU A 264 -16.50 8.81 16.45
CA GLU A 264 -17.48 8.14 15.59
C GLU A 264 -16.93 6.81 15.08
N LEU A 265 -15.63 6.74 14.69
CA LEU A 265 -14.99 5.51 14.27
C LEU A 265 -15.04 4.44 15.39
N ARG A 266 -14.70 4.83 16.62
CA ARG A 266 -14.69 3.91 17.77
C ARG A 266 -16.09 3.35 18.08
N LYS A 267 -17.12 4.18 18.00
CA LYS A 267 -18.51 3.74 18.18
C LYS A 267 -18.99 2.73 17.13
N LEU A 268 -18.43 2.75 15.92
CA LEU A 268 -18.78 1.77 14.88
C LEU A 268 -18.23 0.37 15.16
N GLN A 269 -17.23 0.24 16.05
CA GLN A 269 -16.68 -1.05 16.47
C GLN A 269 -17.46 -1.69 17.62
N GLU A 270 -18.11 -0.86 18.44
CA GLU A 270 -18.89 -1.32 19.59
C GLU A 270 -20.27 -1.90 19.19
N ASN A 271 -20.67 -1.74 17.91
CA ASN A 271 -21.92 -2.26 17.34
C ASN A 271 -21.64 -3.37 16.31
#